data_9806f8d89d9a55415284f9bf0fd40463
#
_entry.id   9806f8d89d9a55415284f9bf0fd40463
#
_cell.length_a   1.000
_cell.length_b   1.000
_cell.length_c   1.000
_cell.angle_alpha   90.00
_cell.angle_beta   90.00
_cell.angle_gamma   90.00
#
_symmetry.space_group_name_H-M   'P 1'
#
loop_
_entity.id
_entity.type
_entity.pdbx_description
1 polymer ?
#
loop_
_entity_poly.entity_id
_entity_poly.type
_entity_poly.pdbx_seq_one_letter_code
_entity_poly.pdbx_strand_id
1 'polypeptide(L)'
;MKALRRMMAGLVCAALLFGRAAGEASFDFTDGMPDVPETAAPTENPAPTITLSPAFEMTVIRPAAQQHHGTILIYHTHTWEAYRQTDERYQETEKWRTKDERYNVVAVGEALTRALTALGYTVVHDTTAFEPPKLADAYARSLTMLEQRTASGEAYDLYIDLHRDAISSTSTIRRTVNIGGEDAARFMVLVGKGTTGGYREMPDFAANLHIAELLTDKLEAQCEGLSRDVKVRTGRFNQHIAPRCILIECGTNENTLEEVLCGIPYLAQAIAETLDALEAETAINNVE
;
A
#
# COMPACT_ATOMS: atom_id res chain seq x y z
N MET A 1 -23.09 -63.91 39.70
CA MET A 1 -24.01 -63.32 40.69
C MET A 1 -23.98 -61.81 40.54
N LYS A 2 -25.14 -61.28 40.27
CA LYS A 2 -25.64 -59.93 40.54
C LYS A 2 -24.87 -58.82 39.83
N ALA A 3 -25.40 -58.30 38.73
CA ALA A 3 -26.54 -57.37 38.64
C ALA A 3 -26.13 -56.02 39.26
N LEU A 4 -26.24 -54.98 38.61
CA LEU A 4 -27.29 -54.21 37.97
C LEU A 4 -27.02 -52.73 38.07
N ARG A 5 -27.27 -51.99 37.19
CA ARG A 5 -28.21 -50.92 36.76
C ARG A 5 -27.48 -49.70 36.34
N ARG A 6 -27.67 -49.36 35.09
CA ARG A 6 -28.56 -48.32 34.53
C ARG A 6 -28.50 -46.96 35.22
N MET A 7 -27.95 -45.98 34.53
CA MET A 7 -28.76 -44.78 34.26
C MET A 7 -28.31 -44.14 32.97
N MET A 8 -29.21 -44.08 32.00
CA MET A 8 -29.16 -43.23 30.85
C MET A 8 -29.39 -41.79 31.33
N ALA A 9 -28.50 -40.89 30.97
CA ALA A 9 -28.80 -39.46 30.87
C ALA A 9 -28.43 -39.05 29.49
N GLY A 10 -29.46 -38.82 28.68
CA GLY A 10 -29.31 -38.29 27.33
C GLY A 10 -28.76 -36.88 27.42
N LEU A 11 -27.66 -36.66 26.75
CA LEU A 11 -27.18 -35.31 26.40
C LEU A 11 -27.38 -35.16 24.93
N VAL A 12 -28.42 -34.41 24.57
CA VAL A 12 -28.64 -33.89 23.23
C VAL A 12 -27.52 -32.91 22.96
N CYS A 13 -26.48 -33.34 22.24
CA CYS A 13 -25.53 -32.43 21.63
C CYS A 13 -26.21 -31.79 20.42
N ALA A 14 -26.78 -30.63 20.63
CA ALA A 14 -27.09 -29.72 19.51
C ALA A 14 -25.79 -29.36 18.81
N ALA A 15 -25.57 -29.98 17.67
CA ALA A 15 -24.53 -29.55 16.73
C ALA A 15 -24.93 -28.16 16.18
N LEU A 16 -24.45 -27.13 16.82
CA LEU A 16 -24.42 -25.80 16.23
C LEU A 16 -23.36 -25.82 15.11
N LEU A 17 -23.83 -26.03 13.91
CA LEU A 17 -23.11 -25.73 12.68
C LEU A 17 -22.88 -24.21 12.62
N PHE A 18 -21.79 -23.76 13.22
CA PHE A 18 -21.20 -22.48 12.89
C PHE A 18 -20.43 -22.65 11.58
N GLY A 19 -21.11 -22.46 10.47
CA GLY A 19 -20.48 -22.11 9.22
C GLY A 19 -19.85 -20.72 9.40
N ARG A 20 -18.60 -20.68 9.85
CA ARG A 20 -17.78 -19.50 9.68
C ARG A 20 -17.36 -19.45 8.22
N ALA A 21 -18.02 -18.58 7.48
CA ALA A 21 -17.41 -18.03 6.29
C ALA A 21 -16.02 -17.51 6.70
N ALA A 22 -14.97 -17.93 5.98
CA ALA A 22 -13.64 -17.36 6.11
C ALA A 22 -13.73 -15.91 5.62
N GLY A 23 -14.03 -14.99 6.52
CA GLY A 23 -13.87 -13.58 6.31
C GLY A 23 -12.37 -13.29 6.35
N GLU A 24 -11.83 -12.71 5.28
CA GLU A 24 -10.56 -12.02 5.39
C GLU A 24 -10.63 -11.10 6.62
N ALA A 25 -9.55 -11.06 7.40
CA ALA A 25 -9.43 -10.06 8.44
C ALA A 25 -9.26 -8.71 7.74
N SER A 26 -10.38 -8.14 7.30
CA SER A 26 -10.43 -6.77 6.86
C SER A 26 -10.08 -5.93 8.08
N PHE A 27 -9.06 -5.11 7.96
CA PHE A 27 -8.85 -4.02 8.88
C PHE A 27 -10.03 -3.07 8.68
N ASP A 28 -10.99 -3.13 9.59
CA ASP A 28 -12.12 -2.23 9.59
C ASP A 28 -11.64 -0.88 10.14
N PHE A 29 -11.35 0.04 9.23
CA PHE A 29 -11.03 1.42 9.56
C PHE A 29 -12.30 2.25 9.86
N THR A 30 -13.49 1.62 9.82
CA THR A 30 -14.77 2.32 9.94
C THR A 30 -15.40 2.25 11.32
N ASP A 31 -14.71 1.68 12.32
CA ASP A 31 -15.27 1.53 13.66
C ASP A 31 -15.55 2.93 14.27
N GLY A 32 -16.77 3.39 14.11
CA GLY A 32 -17.29 4.60 14.74
C GLY A 32 -17.86 5.70 13.83
N MET A 33 -18.08 5.46 12.53
CA MET A 33 -18.66 6.50 11.65
C MET A 33 -20.17 6.37 11.48
N PRO A 34 -20.94 7.46 11.64
CA PRO A 34 -22.36 7.49 11.31
C PRO A 34 -22.60 7.67 9.80
N ASP A 35 -23.66 7.03 9.28
CA ASP A 35 -24.13 7.18 7.91
C ASP A 35 -24.47 8.64 7.56
N VAL A 36 -23.91 9.15 6.46
CA VAL A 36 -24.22 10.49 5.95
C VAL A 36 -24.96 10.37 4.62
N PRO A 37 -26.08 11.09 4.41
CA PRO A 37 -26.88 11.00 3.20
C PRO A 37 -26.23 11.69 1.99
N GLU A 38 -26.41 11.07 0.84
CA GLU A 38 -25.97 11.49 -0.50
C GLU A 38 -26.66 12.79 -0.95
N THR A 39 -25.93 13.89 -1.12
CA THR A 39 -26.43 15.08 -1.83
C THR A 39 -25.35 15.86 -2.56
N ALA A 40 -25.71 16.23 -3.82
CA ALA A 40 -25.22 17.26 -4.71
C ALA A 40 -23.94 17.02 -5.54
N ALA A 41 -24.08 17.35 -6.83
CA ALA A 41 -23.07 17.24 -7.87
C ALA A 41 -21.89 18.22 -7.66
N PRO A 42 -20.66 17.85 -8.07
CA PRO A 42 -19.47 18.66 -7.85
C PRO A 42 -19.40 19.86 -8.80
N THR A 43 -19.06 21.01 -8.25
CA THR A 43 -18.55 22.17 -9.02
C THR A 43 -17.11 21.89 -9.44
N GLU A 44 -16.83 22.03 -10.74
CA GLU A 44 -15.49 21.89 -11.29
C GLU A 44 -14.54 22.95 -10.69
N ASN A 45 -13.68 22.54 -9.77
CA ASN A 45 -12.51 23.33 -9.40
C ASN A 45 -11.35 22.99 -10.37
N PRO A 46 -10.58 23.99 -10.82
CA PRO A 46 -9.44 23.72 -11.68
C PRO A 46 -8.43 22.81 -10.95
N ALA A 47 -7.87 21.85 -11.70
CA ALA A 47 -6.84 20.96 -11.17
C ALA A 47 -5.72 21.81 -10.54
N PRO A 48 -5.20 21.44 -9.36
CA PRO A 48 -4.05 22.12 -8.81
C PRO A 48 -2.90 21.98 -9.80
N THR A 49 -2.43 23.09 -10.31
CA THR A 49 -1.13 23.14 -10.98
C THR A 49 -0.13 22.99 -9.86
N ILE A 50 0.33 21.77 -9.58
CA ILE A 50 1.43 21.53 -8.67
C ILE A 50 2.66 22.06 -9.39
N THR A 51 2.96 23.32 -9.18
CA THR A 51 4.25 23.89 -9.52
C THR A 51 5.19 23.35 -8.48
N LEU A 52 5.92 22.27 -8.81
CA LEU A 52 7.07 21.85 -8.00
C LEU A 52 7.94 23.09 -7.87
N SER A 53 8.24 23.50 -6.64
CA SER A 53 9.10 24.64 -6.38
C SER A 53 10.41 24.48 -7.17
N PRO A 54 11.00 25.55 -7.76
CA PRO A 54 12.26 25.46 -8.49
C PRO A 54 13.43 24.89 -7.67
N ALA A 55 13.31 24.82 -6.36
CA ALA A 55 14.27 24.15 -5.46
C ALA A 55 14.29 22.62 -5.65
N PHE A 56 13.31 22.04 -6.34
CA PHE A 56 13.20 20.62 -6.65
C PHE A 56 13.74 20.24 -8.04
N GLU A 57 14.59 21.05 -8.67
CA GLU A 57 15.54 20.50 -9.62
C GLU A 57 16.56 19.65 -8.87
N MET A 58 16.12 18.43 -8.49
CA MET A 58 17.04 17.39 -8.11
C MET A 58 17.97 17.18 -9.29
N THR A 59 19.17 17.73 -9.20
CA THR A 59 20.28 17.28 -10.02
C THR A 59 20.57 15.86 -9.56
N VAL A 60 19.82 14.88 -10.10
CA VAL A 60 20.19 13.48 -10.01
C VAL A 60 21.53 13.38 -10.74
N ILE A 61 22.63 13.53 -9.99
CA ILE A 61 23.97 13.23 -10.50
C ILE A 61 24.01 11.71 -10.62
N ARG A 62 23.45 11.20 -11.70
CA ARG A 62 23.67 9.82 -12.11
C ARG A 62 25.04 9.73 -12.74
N PRO A 63 25.86 8.73 -12.36
CA PRO A 63 26.91 8.26 -13.25
C PRO A 63 26.22 7.89 -14.58
N ALA A 64 26.74 8.38 -15.69
CA ALA A 64 26.20 8.09 -17.00
C ALA A 64 26.05 6.58 -17.18
N ALA A 65 24.84 6.16 -17.62
CA ALA A 65 24.54 4.86 -18.17
C ALA A 65 24.30 3.66 -17.22
N GLN A 66 23.32 3.74 -16.32
CA GLN A 66 22.48 2.58 -16.10
C GLN A 66 21.07 2.93 -16.53
N GLN A 67 20.70 2.55 -17.74
CA GLN A 67 19.29 2.52 -18.14
C GLN A 67 18.69 1.35 -17.37
N HIS A 68 17.86 1.65 -16.35
CA HIS A 68 17.08 0.63 -15.69
C HIS A 68 16.02 0.12 -16.66
N HIS A 69 15.92 -1.19 -16.82
CA HIS A 69 14.99 -1.85 -17.75
C HIS A 69 14.00 -2.72 -17.01
N GLY A 70 13.55 -2.29 -15.83
CA GLY A 70 12.55 -3.02 -15.05
C GLY A 70 11.13 -2.54 -15.32
N THR A 71 10.19 -3.43 -15.05
CA THR A 71 8.74 -3.17 -15.12
C THR A 71 8.15 -3.14 -13.72
N ILE A 72 7.35 -2.12 -13.41
CA ILE A 72 6.75 -1.92 -12.09
C ILE A 72 5.24 -1.77 -12.25
N LEU A 73 4.47 -2.52 -11.48
CA LEU A 73 3.03 -2.30 -11.34
C LEU A 73 2.76 -1.49 -10.06
N ILE A 74 2.06 -0.38 -10.19
CA ILE A 74 1.49 0.38 -9.09
C ILE A 74 -0.03 0.24 -9.17
N TYR A 75 -0.67 -0.16 -8.07
CA TYR A 75 -2.12 -0.22 -7.94
C TYR A 75 -2.54 0.21 -6.53
N HIS A 76 -3.84 0.33 -6.29
CA HIS A 76 -4.39 0.82 -5.03
C HIS A 76 -5.57 -0.03 -4.62
N THR A 77 -5.39 -0.95 -3.68
CA THR A 77 -6.54 -1.70 -3.14
C THR A 77 -7.56 -0.75 -2.53
N HIS A 78 -7.11 0.36 -1.93
CA HIS A 78 -7.95 1.42 -1.37
C HIS A 78 -7.75 2.76 -2.12
N THR A 79 -8.27 2.85 -3.35
CA THR A 79 -8.12 4.02 -4.25
C THR A 79 -8.63 5.34 -3.69
N TRP A 80 -9.62 5.31 -2.78
CA TRP A 80 -10.23 6.55 -2.26
C TRP A 80 -9.58 7.08 -1.01
N GLU A 81 -8.52 6.48 -0.51
CA GLU A 81 -7.73 6.99 0.61
C GLU A 81 -7.19 8.38 0.30
N ALA A 82 -7.53 9.34 1.16
CA ALA A 82 -7.17 10.74 1.00
C ALA A 82 -6.43 11.26 2.23
N TYR A 83 -5.90 12.45 2.09
CA TYR A 83 -5.05 13.11 3.06
C TYR A 83 -5.78 14.26 3.75
N ARG A 84 -5.22 14.74 4.86
CA ARG A 84 -5.75 15.91 5.55
C ARG A 84 -5.77 17.13 4.65
N GLN A 85 -6.91 17.81 4.58
CA GLN A 85 -7.05 19.06 3.86
C GLN A 85 -6.64 20.24 4.75
N THR A 86 -5.93 21.21 4.18
CA THR A 86 -5.70 22.52 4.77
C THR A 86 -6.76 23.54 4.33
N ASP A 87 -7.31 23.32 3.14
CA ASP A 87 -8.39 24.08 2.51
C ASP A 87 -9.44 23.09 2.03
N GLU A 88 -10.66 23.52 1.80
CA GLU A 88 -11.74 22.67 1.25
C GLU A 88 -11.54 22.46 -0.27
N ARG A 89 -10.53 21.67 -0.65
CA ARG A 89 -10.15 21.43 -2.05
C ARG A 89 -10.94 20.32 -2.71
N TYR A 90 -11.42 19.38 -1.94
CA TYR A 90 -12.20 18.23 -2.42
C TYR A 90 -13.32 17.91 -1.46
N GLN A 91 -14.36 17.26 -1.99
CA GLN A 91 -15.46 16.76 -1.17
C GLN A 91 -15.12 15.35 -0.67
N GLU A 92 -15.15 15.17 0.63
CA GLU A 92 -15.01 13.85 1.24
C GLU A 92 -16.28 13.00 0.99
N THR A 93 -16.08 11.75 0.60
CA THR A 93 -17.15 10.75 0.61
C THR A 93 -17.35 10.16 2.00
N GLU A 94 -16.25 10.03 2.73
CA GLU A 94 -16.14 9.67 4.14
C GLU A 94 -14.91 10.41 4.67
N LYS A 95 -14.74 10.46 5.98
CA LYS A 95 -13.59 11.13 6.59
C LYS A 95 -12.27 10.60 6.03
N TRP A 96 -11.44 11.49 5.47
CA TRP A 96 -10.17 11.19 4.80
C TRP A 96 -10.30 10.27 3.58
N ARG A 97 -11.42 10.36 2.86
CA ARG A 97 -11.66 9.58 1.65
C ARG A 97 -12.33 10.44 0.58
N THR A 98 -11.89 10.32 -0.66
CA THR A 98 -12.51 10.99 -1.80
C THR A 98 -12.38 10.17 -3.07
N LYS A 99 -13.40 10.30 -3.94
CA LYS A 99 -13.36 9.76 -5.31
C LYS A 99 -12.56 10.64 -6.27
N ASP A 100 -12.19 11.83 -5.84
CA ASP A 100 -11.40 12.76 -6.64
C ASP A 100 -9.93 12.32 -6.66
N GLU A 101 -9.54 11.67 -7.76
CA GLU A 101 -8.20 11.11 -7.94
C GLU A 101 -7.08 12.15 -7.86
N ARG A 102 -7.40 13.44 -7.97
CA ARG A 102 -6.43 14.53 -7.80
C ARG A 102 -5.96 14.71 -6.35
N TYR A 103 -6.70 14.15 -5.37
CA TYR A 103 -6.48 14.41 -3.94
C TYR A 103 -6.38 13.15 -3.07
N ASN A 104 -6.34 11.98 -3.70
CA ASN A 104 -6.21 10.71 -3.02
C ASN A 104 -4.89 10.00 -3.39
N VAL A 105 -4.74 8.75 -2.98
CA VAL A 105 -3.52 7.95 -3.24
C VAL A 105 -3.23 7.77 -4.73
N VAL A 106 -4.20 7.92 -5.62
CA VAL A 106 -3.99 7.85 -7.08
C VAL A 106 -3.09 9.00 -7.53
N ALA A 107 -3.27 10.23 -6.99
CA ALA A 107 -2.36 11.35 -7.28
C ALA A 107 -0.91 11.05 -6.87
N VAL A 108 -0.73 10.34 -5.75
CA VAL A 108 0.59 9.90 -5.27
C VAL A 108 1.18 8.84 -6.21
N GLY A 109 0.38 7.86 -6.63
CA GLY A 109 0.76 6.85 -7.61
C GLY A 109 1.17 7.46 -8.96
N GLU A 110 0.44 8.47 -9.42
CA GLU A 110 0.78 9.21 -10.63
C GLU A 110 2.14 9.96 -10.51
N ALA A 111 2.40 10.59 -9.36
CA ALA A 111 3.66 11.25 -9.09
C ALA A 111 4.83 10.25 -9.04
N LEU A 112 4.64 9.11 -8.37
CA LEU A 112 5.62 8.04 -8.29
C LEU A 112 5.89 7.43 -9.68
N THR A 113 4.84 7.22 -10.48
CA THR A 113 4.96 6.76 -11.87
C THR A 113 5.86 7.67 -12.70
N ARG A 114 5.62 8.98 -12.65
CA ARG A 114 6.47 9.96 -13.35
C ARG A 114 7.92 9.91 -12.88
N ALA A 115 8.14 9.84 -11.58
CA ALA A 115 9.47 9.81 -11.00
C ALA A 115 10.25 8.53 -11.41
N LEU A 116 9.62 7.36 -11.31
CA LEU A 116 10.22 6.09 -11.73
C LEU A 116 10.45 6.01 -13.25
N THR A 117 9.53 6.54 -14.06
CA THR A 117 9.71 6.62 -15.52
C THR A 117 10.90 7.53 -15.88
N ALA A 118 11.08 8.65 -15.18
CA ALA A 118 12.26 9.52 -15.34
C ALA A 118 13.56 8.79 -14.95
N LEU A 119 13.50 7.81 -14.08
CA LEU A 119 14.61 6.91 -13.72
C LEU A 119 14.81 5.76 -14.73
N GLY A 120 13.95 5.62 -15.75
CA GLY A 120 14.09 4.65 -16.84
C GLY A 120 13.26 3.37 -16.70
N TYR A 121 12.41 3.26 -15.66
CA TYR A 121 11.51 2.12 -15.50
C TYR A 121 10.29 2.21 -16.42
N THR A 122 9.78 1.06 -16.84
CA THR A 122 8.44 0.95 -17.42
C THR A 122 7.44 0.77 -16.28
N VAL A 123 6.55 1.73 -16.11
CA VAL A 123 5.57 1.69 -15.01
C VAL A 123 4.16 1.54 -15.55
N VAL A 124 3.43 0.57 -15.05
CA VAL A 124 1.99 0.43 -15.23
C VAL A 124 1.32 0.92 -13.96
N HIS A 125 0.51 1.96 -14.08
CA HIS A 125 -0.27 2.51 -12.98
C HIS A 125 -1.75 2.17 -13.18
N ASP A 126 -2.25 1.25 -12.36
CA ASP A 126 -3.67 0.82 -12.39
C ASP A 126 -4.46 1.66 -11.40
N THR A 127 -5.36 2.50 -11.91
CA THR A 127 -6.20 3.41 -11.11
C THR A 127 -7.62 2.86 -10.91
N THR A 128 -7.84 1.57 -11.18
CA THR A 128 -9.15 0.93 -10.99
C THR A 128 -9.62 1.08 -9.54
N ALA A 129 -10.83 1.59 -9.35
CA ALA A 129 -11.43 1.72 -8.04
C ALA A 129 -11.96 0.36 -7.54
N PHE A 130 -11.30 -0.21 -6.54
CA PHE A 130 -11.67 -1.52 -5.99
C PHE A 130 -12.62 -1.44 -4.78
N GLU A 131 -12.89 -0.27 -4.25
CA GLU A 131 -13.74 -0.09 -3.07
C GLU A 131 -15.25 -0.26 -3.32
N PRO A 132 -15.80 0.22 -4.45
CA PRO A 132 -17.21 -0.03 -4.72
C PRO A 132 -17.50 -1.52 -4.98
N PRO A 133 -18.67 -2.05 -4.58
CA PRO A 133 -19.71 -1.40 -3.79
C PRO A 133 -19.46 -1.45 -2.27
N LYS A 134 -18.44 -2.19 -1.80
CA LYS A 134 -18.12 -2.35 -0.38
C LYS A 134 -16.61 -2.31 -0.17
N LEU A 135 -16.18 -1.48 0.76
CA LEU A 135 -14.77 -1.37 1.16
C LEU A 135 -14.18 -2.72 1.61
N ALA A 136 -14.92 -3.50 2.40
CA ALA A 136 -14.47 -4.80 2.93
C ALA A 136 -14.07 -5.83 1.85
N ASP A 137 -14.57 -5.69 0.63
CA ASP A 137 -14.28 -6.61 -0.47
C ASP A 137 -13.20 -6.06 -1.43
N ALA A 138 -12.58 -4.93 -1.13
CA ALA A 138 -11.61 -4.29 -2.02
C ALA A 138 -10.41 -5.20 -2.33
N TYR A 139 -9.87 -5.89 -1.32
CA TYR A 139 -8.78 -6.86 -1.51
C TYR A 139 -9.16 -8.03 -2.44
N ALA A 140 -10.40 -8.51 -2.39
CA ALA A 140 -10.85 -9.57 -3.30
C ALA A 140 -10.93 -9.06 -4.75
N ARG A 141 -11.35 -7.82 -4.96
CA ARG A 141 -11.42 -7.23 -6.30
C ARG A 141 -10.05 -6.88 -6.86
N SER A 142 -9.14 -6.31 -6.06
CA SER A 142 -7.77 -6.07 -6.50
C SER A 142 -7.03 -7.39 -6.78
N LEU A 143 -7.30 -8.45 -6.00
CA LEU A 143 -6.76 -9.78 -6.30
C LEU A 143 -7.24 -10.28 -7.67
N THR A 144 -8.54 -10.15 -7.97
CA THR A 144 -9.08 -10.55 -9.27
C THR A 144 -8.37 -9.83 -10.44
N MET A 145 -8.09 -8.53 -10.30
CA MET A 145 -7.31 -7.78 -11.29
C MET A 145 -5.90 -8.35 -11.44
N LEU A 146 -5.21 -8.60 -10.34
CA LEU A 146 -3.85 -9.17 -10.35
C LEU A 146 -3.81 -10.58 -10.99
N GLU A 147 -4.78 -11.44 -10.66
CA GLU A 147 -4.92 -12.76 -11.26
C GLU A 147 -5.20 -12.69 -12.77
N GLN A 148 -6.03 -11.75 -13.22
CA GLN A 148 -6.29 -11.53 -14.64
C GLN A 148 -5.04 -11.07 -15.39
N ARG A 149 -4.24 -10.16 -14.84
CA ARG A 149 -2.96 -9.73 -15.41
C ARG A 149 -1.99 -10.90 -15.53
N THR A 150 -1.84 -11.68 -14.46
CA THR A 150 -1.00 -12.89 -14.47
C THR A 150 -1.49 -13.90 -15.52
N ALA A 151 -2.80 -14.13 -15.63
CA ALA A 151 -3.38 -15.04 -16.61
C ALA A 151 -3.18 -14.54 -18.07
N SER A 152 -3.07 -13.24 -18.29
CA SER A 152 -2.74 -12.65 -19.60
C SER A 152 -1.24 -12.68 -19.92
N GLY A 153 -0.41 -13.19 -19.01
CA GLY A 153 1.04 -13.30 -19.18
C GLY A 153 1.81 -12.05 -18.77
N GLU A 154 1.16 -11.09 -18.10
CA GLU A 154 1.85 -9.93 -17.54
C GLU A 154 2.66 -10.34 -16.29
N ALA A 155 3.89 -9.86 -16.21
CA ALA A 155 4.77 -10.03 -15.06
C ALA A 155 5.55 -8.74 -14.83
N TYR A 156 5.80 -8.42 -13.57
CA TYR A 156 6.48 -7.18 -13.16
C TYR A 156 7.62 -7.51 -12.22
N ASP A 157 8.69 -6.72 -12.29
CA ASP A 157 9.85 -6.85 -11.41
C ASP A 157 9.54 -6.40 -9.98
N LEU A 158 8.51 -5.54 -9.82
CA LEU A 158 8.00 -5.12 -8.52
C LEU A 158 6.50 -4.81 -8.63
N TYR A 159 5.74 -5.29 -7.65
CA TYR A 159 4.32 -4.99 -7.47
C TYR A 159 4.16 -4.11 -6.22
N ILE A 160 3.54 -2.95 -6.37
CA ILE A 160 3.33 -1.98 -5.30
C ILE A 160 1.83 -1.76 -5.10
N ASP A 161 1.30 -2.20 -3.97
CA ASP A 161 0.00 -1.75 -3.47
C ASP A 161 0.22 -0.44 -2.69
N LEU A 162 -0.11 0.70 -3.31
CA LEU A 162 0.21 2.01 -2.76
C LEU A 162 -0.98 2.54 -1.98
N HIS A 163 -0.75 2.81 -0.71
CA HIS A 163 -1.71 3.23 0.31
C HIS A 163 -1.25 4.48 1.06
N ARG A 164 -2.04 4.91 2.03
CA ARG A 164 -1.64 5.75 3.15
C ARG A 164 -2.06 5.11 4.46
N ASP A 165 -1.25 5.22 5.51
CA ASP A 165 -1.55 4.66 6.83
C ASP A 165 -2.68 5.44 7.52
N ALA A 166 -3.52 4.74 8.28
CA ALA A 166 -4.56 5.34 9.10
C ALA A 166 -4.11 5.39 10.58
N ILE A 167 -4.03 6.58 11.11
CA ILE A 167 -3.66 6.81 12.51
C ILE A 167 -4.74 7.60 13.24
N SER A 168 -4.82 7.39 14.56
CA SER A 168 -5.65 8.24 15.41
C SER A 168 -5.13 9.67 15.41
N SER A 169 -6.04 10.64 15.46
CA SER A 169 -5.69 12.05 15.63
C SER A 169 -4.92 12.34 16.95
N THR A 170 -5.01 11.43 17.92
CA THR A 170 -4.25 11.48 19.18
C THR A 170 -2.90 10.78 19.11
N SER A 171 -2.53 10.21 17.95
CA SER A 171 -1.24 9.56 17.76
C SER A 171 -0.10 10.54 17.88
N THR A 172 0.94 10.14 18.61
CA THR A 172 2.17 10.93 18.83
C THR A 172 3.30 10.54 17.88
N ILE A 173 3.04 9.72 16.88
CA ILE A 173 4.07 9.36 15.91
C ILE A 173 4.54 10.59 15.14
N ARG A 174 5.84 10.66 14.87
CA ARG A 174 6.39 11.66 13.96
C ARG A 174 5.88 11.38 12.54
N ARG A 175 5.21 12.35 11.91
CA ARG A 175 4.54 12.21 10.60
C ARG A 175 5.36 12.72 9.45
N THR A 176 6.26 13.66 9.70
CA THR A 176 7.08 14.31 8.68
C THR A 176 8.55 14.34 9.08
N VAL A 177 9.39 14.55 8.11
CA VAL A 177 10.80 14.91 8.25
C VAL A 177 11.04 16.16 7.41
N ASN A 178 11.90 17.08 7.87
CA ASN A 178 12.23 18.27 7.11
C ASN A 178 13.35 17.98 6.14
N ILE A 179 13.12 18.25 4.85
CA ILE A 179 14.10 18.07 3.78
C ILE A 179 14.22 19.37 3.03
N GLY A 180 15.38 20.02 3.15
CA GLY A 180 15.65 21.26 2.43
C GLY A 180 14.74 22.45 2.80
N GLY A 181 14.11 22.41 3.97
CA GLY A 181 13.19 23.45 4.45
C GLY A 181 11.71 23.11 4.27
N GLU A 182 11.38 22.01 3.59
CA GLU A 182 10.02 21.52 3.39
C GLU A 182 9.75 20.26 4.21
N ASP A 183 8.51 20.06 4.64
CA ASP A 183 8.11 18.88 5.40
C ASP A 183 7.68 17.77 4.43
N ALA A 184 8.41 16.66 4.43
CA ALA A 184 8.07 15.45 3.69
C ALA A 184 7.39 14.43 4.60
N ALA A 185 6.32 13.79 4.13
CA ALA A 185 5.68 12.70 4.85
C ALA A 185 6.60 11.46 4.90
N ARG A 186 6.51 10.71 6.00
CA ARG A 186 7.31 9.50 6.19
C ARG A 186 6.63 8.30 5.55
N PHE A 187 7.43 7.42 4.96
CA PHE A 187 6.97 6.19 4.34
C PHE A 187 7.03 5.00 5.31
N MET A 188 6.24 3.97 5.04
CA MET A 188 6.31 2.70 5.76
C MET A 188 6.02 1.55 4.79
N VAL A 189 6.83 0.50 4.83
CA VAL A 189 6.54 -0.71 4.07
C VAL A 189 5.84 -1.72 4.96
N LEU A 190 4.74 -2.29 4.46
CA LEU A 190 3.97 -3.32 5.15
C LEU A 190 4.14 -4.67 4.44
N VAL A 191 4.47 -5.70 5.23
CA VAL A 191 4.63 -7.07 4.75
C VAL A 191 3.67 -8.01 5.47
N GLY A 192 2.91 -8.77 4.67
CA GLY A 192 1.95 -9.75 5.13
C GLY A 192 2.55 -11.15 5.28
N LYS A 193 2.27 -11.81 6.42
CA LYS A 193 2.66 -13.22 6.64
C LYS A 193 1.68 -14.22 6.04
N GLY A 194 0.42 -13.82 5.77
CA GLY A 194 -0.64 -14.72 5.35
C GLY A 194 -1.07 -15.76 6.40
N THR A 195 -0.68 -15.61 7.67
CA THR A 195 -0.93 -16.62 8.72
C THR A 195 -2.36 -16.62 9.27
N THR A 196 -3.18 -15.64 8.88
CA THR A 196 -4.61 -15.57 9.21
C THR A 196 -5.45 -15.75 7.97
N GLY A 197 -6.64 -16.37 8.09
CA GLY A 197 -7.58 -16.55 6.98
C GLY A 197 -7.55 -17.92 6.31
N GLY A 198 -6.63 -18.83 6.70
CA GLY A 198 -6.59 -20.20 6.17
C GLY A 198 -6.33 -20.29 4.67
N TYR A 199 -5.52 -19.40 4.13
CA TYR A 199 -5.20 -19.32 2.71
C TYR A 199 -4.42 -20.55 2.23
N ARG A 200 -4.71 -21.01 1.02
CA ARG A 200 -3.98 -22.08 0.35
C ARG A 200 -2.62 -21.60 -0.18
N GLU A 201 -2.60 -20.37 -0.69
CA GLU A 201 -1.40 -19.74 -1.25
C GLU A 201 -0.93 -18.65 -0.31
N MET A 202 0.32 -18.70 0.06
CA MET A 202 0.95 -17.82 1.04
C MET A 202 1.91 -16.87 0.34
N PRO A 203 2.09 -15.63 0.86
CA PRO A 203 3.16 -14.75 0.41
C PRO A 203 4.53 -15.41 0.56
N ASP A 204 5.45 -15.08 -0.34
CA ASP A 204 6.88 -15.29 -0.06
C ASP A 204 7.32 -14.23 0.96
N PHE A 205 7.03 -14.53 2.22
CA PHE A 205 7.25 -13.60 3.32
C PHE A 205 8.73 -13.21 3.45
N ALA A 206 9.66 -14.15 3.25
CA ALA A 206 11.08 -13.86 3.42
C ALA A 206 11.58 -12.91 2.32
N ALA A 207 11.20 -13.17 1.06
CA ALA A 207 11.57 -12.30 -0.05
C ALA A 207 10.95 -10.91 0.06
N ASN A 208 9.65 -10.83 0.41
CA ASN A 208 8.98 -9.55 0.56
C ASN A 208 9.51 -8.75 1.75
N LEU A 209 9.90 -9.41 2.86
CA LEU A 209 10.52 -8.76 4.00
C LEU A 209 11.89 -8.20 3.64
N HIS A 210 12.71 -8.96 2.93
CA HIS A 210 14.02 -8.51 2.47
C HIS A 210 13.93 -7.25 1.60
N ILE A 211 13.00 -7.22 0.64
CA ILE A 211 12.75 -6.02 -0.17
C ILE A 211 12.32 -4.84 0.69
N ALA A 212 11.43 -5.07 1.66
CA ALA A 212 10.92 -4.03 2.53
C ALA A 212 12.03 -3.43 3.42
N GLU A 213 12.93 -4.27 3.94
CA GLU A 213 14.08 -3.85 4.74
C GLU A 213 15.07 -3.05 3.88
N LEU A 214 15.43 -3.54 2.68
CA LEU A 214 16.29 -2.82 1.75
C LEU A 214 15.71 -1.44 1.38
N LEU A 215 14.42 -1.38 1.04
CA LEU A 215 13.76 -0.12 0.70
C LEU A 215 13.76 0.87 1.88
N THR A 216 13.52 0.37 3.09
CA THR A 216 13.58 1.16 4.32
C THR A 216 14.99 1.73 4.54
N ASP A 217 16.02 0.90 4.39
CA ASP A 217 17.43 1.31 4.54
C ASP A 217 17.82 2.35 3.48
N LYS A 218 17.35 2.21 2.23
CA LYS A 218 17.62 3.18 1.17
C LYS A 218 16.94 4.53 1.43
N LEU A 219 15.72 4.53 1.96
CA LEU A 219 15.03 5.76 2.38
C LEU A 219 15.77 6.46 3.53
N GLU A 220 16.16 5.71 4.56
CA GLU A 220 16.92 6.25 5.69
C GLU A 220 18.31 6.78 5.29
N ALA A 221 18.97 6.14 4.32
CA ALA A 221 20.25 6.60 3.79
C ALA A 221 20.15 7.94 3.04
N GLN A 222 19.00 8.24 2.42
CA GLN A 222 18.77 9.52 1.74
C GLN A 222 18.43 10.64 2.73
N CYS A 223 17.63 10.33 3.74
CA CYS A 223 17.25 11.28 4.79
C CYS A 223 16.84 10.53 6.05
N GLU A 224 17.56 10.78 7.14
CA GLU A 224 17.27 10.17 8.45
C GLU A 224 15.84 10.48 8.90
N GLY A 225 15.10 9.44 9.16
CA GLY A 225 13.71 9.47 9.58
C GLY A 225 12.70 9.61 8.46
N LEU A 226 13.09 9.47 7.19
CA LEU A 226 12.17 9.47 6.06
C LEU A 226 11.34 8.18 6.00
N SER A 227 11.89 7.08 6.52
CA SER A 227 11.13 5.85 6.68
C SER A 227 10.67 5.63 8.12
N ARG A 228 9.66 4.81 8.27
CA ARG A 228 9.25 4.15 9.51
C ARG A 228 9.69 2.70 9.43
N ASP A 229 9.81 2.04 10.60
CA ASP A 229 10.13 0.61 10.66
C ASP A 229 9.17 -0.21 9.81
N VAL A 230 9.68 -1.27 9.16
CA VAL A 230 8.87 -2.22 8.40
C VAL A 230 7.76 -2.78 9.29
N LYS A 231 6.53 -2.75 8.80
CA LYS A 231 5.35 -3.25 9.49
C LYS A 231 5.02 -4.67 9.05
N VAL A 232 5.16 -5.62 9.95
CA VAL A 232 4.74 -7.01 9.70
C VAL A 232 3.33 -7.24 10.21
N ARG A 233 2.47 -7.82 9.36
CA ARG A 233 1.08 -8.16 9.68
C ARG A 233 0.77 -9.63 9.38
N THR A 234 -0.30 -10.15 9.98
CA THR A 234 -0.72 -11.55 9.80
C THR A 234 -1.58 -11.77 8.55
N GLY A 235 -2.15 -10.73 7.97
CA GLY A 235 -2.92 -10.79 6.72
C GLY A 235 -2.06 -11.13 5.50
N ARG A 236 -2.70 -11.42 4.37
CA ARG A 236 -2.05 -11.77 3.11
C ARG A 236 -1.76 -10.56 2.22
N PHE A 237 -2.62 -9.54 2.22
CA PHE A 237 -2.50 -8.29 1.45
C PHE A 237 -2.18 -8.51 -0.03
N ASN A 238 -2.74 -9.57 -0.64
CA ASN A 238 -2.47 -10.01 -2.02
C ASN A 238 -0.98 -10.23 -2.37
N GLN A 239 -0.07 -10.18 -1.40
CA GLN A 239 1.38 -10.30 -1.60
C GLN A 239 1.83 -11.72 -1.96
N HIS A 240 0.91 -12.67 -2.10
CA HIS A 240 1.16 -14.03 -2.59
C HIS A 240 1.15 -14.12 -4.13
N ILE A 241 0.72 -13.05 -4.82
CA ILE A 241 0.53 -13.09 -6.28
C ILE A 241 1.86 -13.12 -7.03
N ALA A 242 2.92 -12.61 -6.41
CA ALA A 242 4.25 -12.55 -7.00
C ALA A 242 5.34 -12.48 -5.92
N PRO A 243 6.59 -12.89 -6.25
CA PRO A 243 7.71 -12.91 -5.30
C PRO A 243 8.22 -11.53 -4.88
N ARG A 244 7.83 -10.46 -5.52
CA ARG A 244 8.25 -9.09 -5.22
C ARG A 244 7.01 -8.22 -5.15
N CYS A 245 6.22 -8.42 -4.09
CA CYS A 245 4.96 -7.71 -3.88
C CYS A 245 4.93 -7.10 -2.49
N ILE A 246 4.89 -5.77 -2.42
CA ILE A 246 4.91 -5.01 -1.17
C ILE A 246 3.75 -4.01 -1.14
N LEU A 247 3.38 -3.61 0.08
CA LEU A 247 2.45 -2.52 0.31
C LEU A 247 3.25 -1.33 0.87
N ILE A 248 3.07 -0.16 0.28
CA ILE A 248 3.74 1.06 0.73
C ILE A 248 2.69 2.06 1.23
N GLU A 249 2.84 2.42 2.50
CA GLU A 249 2.09 3.49 3.14
C GLU A 249 2.80 4.82 2.87
N CYS A 250 2.26 5.63 1.99
CA CYS A 250 2.79 6.95 1.66
C CYS A 250 2.19 7.99 2.60
N GLY A 251 2.85 8.21 3.73
CA GLY A 251 2.35 9.07 4.79
C GLY A 251 1.16 8.47 5.55
N THR A 252 0.37 9.33 6.15
CA THR A 252 -0.81 9.00 6.96
C THR A 252 -2.00 9.88 6.60
N ASN A 253 -3.20 9.54 7.07
CA ASN A 253 -4.39 10.39 6.96
C ASN A 253 -4.23 11.80 7.59
N GLU A 254 -3.25 12.00 8.45
CA GLU A 254 -2.96 13.28 9.10
C GLU A 254 -1.88 14.10 8.34
N ASN A 255 -1.29 13.55 7.28
CA ASN A 255 -0.44 14.31 6.37
C ASN A 255 -1.29 15.07 5.35
N THR A 256 -0.75 16.14 4.79
CA THR A 256 -1.29 16.75 3.57
C THR A 256 -0.76 16.02 2.33
N LEU A 257 -1.45 16.16 1.21
CA LEU A 257 -0.98 15.59 -0.06
C LEU A 257 0.38 16.20 -0.47
N GLU A 258 0.60 17.49 -0.22
CA GLU A 258 1.85 18.18 -0.52
C GLU A 258 3.02 17.59 0.27
N GLU A 259 2.83 17.31 1.58
CA GLU A 259 3.86 16.65 2.39
C GLU A 259 4.25 15.28 1.82
N VAL A 260 3.27 14.53 1.29
CA VAL A 260 3.53 13.23 0.67
C VAL A 260 4.26 13.39 -0.66
N LEU A 261 3.78 14.29 -1.52
CA LEU A 261 4.40 14.55 -2.82
C LEU A 261 5.84 15.04 -2.70
N CYS A 262 6.17 15.79 -1.64
CA CYS A 262 7.53 16.20 -1.32
C CYS A 262 8.49 15.00 -1.16
N GLY A 263 8.01 13.89 -0.58
CA GLY A 263 8.81 12.68 -0.38
C GLY A 263 8.94 11.77 -1.62
N ILE A 264 8.09 11.91 -2.63
CA ILE A 264 8.03 10.97 -3.77
C ILE A 264 9.33 10.83 -4.56
N PRO A 265 10.10 11.89 -4.86
CA PRO A 265 11.39 11.74 -5.54
C PRO A 265 12.36 10.81 -4.78
N TYR A 266 12.36 10.91 -3.46
CA TYR A 266 13.21 10.08 -2.59
C TYR A 266 12.71 8.63 -2.57
N LEU A 267 11.40 8.41 -2.54
CA LEU A 267 10.83 7.07 -2.65
C LEU A 267 11.19 6.42 -3.99
N ALA A 268 11.07 7.14 -5.10
CA ALA A 268 11.43 6.62 -6.41
C ALA A 268 12.91 6.24 -6.50
N GLN A 269 13.80 7.08 -5.97
CA GLN A 269 15.23 6.80 -5.93
C GLN A 269 15.54 5.59 -5.04
N ALA A 270 14.90 5.48 -3.87
CA ALA A 270 15.06 4.34 -2.98
C ALA A 270 14.57 3.02 -3.61
N ILE A 271 13.47 3.04 -4.36
CA ILE A 271 12.98 1.88 -5.13
C ILE A 271 14.01 1.48 -6.18
N ALA A 272 14.58 2.43 -6.93
CA ALA A 272 15.59 2.15 -7.93
C ALA A 272 16.83 1.50 -7.31
N GLU A 273 17.35 2.06 -6.23
CA GLU A 273 18.51 1.51 -5.51
C GLU A 273 18.25 0.14 -4.87
N THR A 274 17.00 -0.13 -4.49
CA THR A 274 16.57 -1.43 -3.98
C THR A 274 16.58 -2.48 -5.09
N LEU A 275 16.03 -2.16 -6.25
CA LEU A 275 16.03 -3.08 -7.39
C LEU A 275 17.45 -3.34 -7.90
N ASP A 276 18.32 -2.33 -7.97
CA ASP A 276 19.74 -2.50 -8.30
C ASP A 276 20.46 -3.46 -7.34
N ALA A 277 20.17 -3.35 -6.03
CA ALA A 277 20.76 -4.23 -5.03
C ALA A 277 20.28 -5.69 -5.20
N LEU A 278 19.00 -5.91 -5.46
CA LEU A 278 18.43 -7.25 -5.70
C LEU A 278 18.98 -7.89 -6.98
N GLU A 279 19.24 -7.11 -8.02
CA GLU A 279 19.87 -7.58 -9.25
C GLU A 279 21.33 -8.01 -8.99
N ALA A 280 22.08 -7.21 -8.22
CA ALA A 280 23.46 -7.54 -7.85
C ALA A 280 23.52 -8.82 -7.01
N GLU A 281 22.63 -9.02 -6.04
CA GLU A 281 22.53 -10.24 -5.24
C GLU A 281 22.23 -11.47 -6.13
N THR A 282 21.31 -11.31 -7.08
CA THR A 282 20.97 -12.39 -8.02
C THR A 282 22.15 -12.76 -8.92
N ALA A 283 22.93 -11.77 -9.38
CA ALA A 283 24.11 -12.01 -10.21
C ALA A 283 25.21 -12.78 -9.46
N ILE A 284 25.43 -12.48 -8.17
CA ILE A 284 26.40 -13.16 -7.32
C ILE A 284 26.00 -14.65 -7.13
N ASN A 285 24.72 -14.89 -6.80
CA ASN A 285 24.23 -16.25 -6.54
C ASN A 285 24.23 -17.15 -7.79
N ASN A 286 24.26 -16.59 -9.00
CA ASN A 286 24.34 -17.36 -10.25
C ASN A 286 25.78 -17.70 -10.67
N VAL A 287 26.80 -17.20 -9.97
CA VAL A 287 28.24 -17.44 -10.27
C VAL A 287 28.83 -18.54 -9.38
N GLU A 288 28.16 -18.91 -8.28
CA GLU A 288 28.50 -20.03 -7.40
C GLU A 288 27.85 -21.33 -7.87
#